data_f28529ce291e7705237c69bf6c3e8361
#
_entry.id   f28529ce291e7705237c69bf6c3e8361
#
_cell.length_a   1.000
_cell.length_b   1.000
_cell.length_c   1.000
_cell.angle_alpha   90.00
_cell.angle_beta   90.00
_cell.angle_gamma   90.00
#
_symmetry.space_group_name_H-M   'P 1'
#
loop_
_entity.id
_entity.type
_entity.pdbx_description
1 polymer ?
#
loop_
_entity_poly.entity_id
_entity_poly.type
_entity_poly.pdbx_seq_one_letter_code
_entity_poly.pdbx_strand_id
1 'polypeptide(L)'
;PFVSSILLWVRTDQPRQRGMDYWKWPHSKIISATPGLDEYRQIHLAESNSGLWPAIRGVETTIPVDRKIDGVAEVTFSSVLSPLFGQKQTRLAYKDEINVFRRTLLYAGPPYSARWYTVDGDGAKAGSRALIYIRKKEGVGTRTFRKFISDEFVGAEGAGAVIQRGA
;
A
#
# COMPACT_ATOMS: atom_id res chain seq x y z
N PRO A 1 -13.74 -9.12 1.54
CA PRO A 1 -13.13 -7.85 1.93
C PRO A 1 -12.79 -6.99 0.71
N PHE A 2 -12.75 -5.69 0.90
CA PHE A 2 -12.31 -4.72 -0.09
C PHE A 2 -11.03 -4.07 0.42
N VAL A 3 -9.93 -4.21 -0.34
CA VAL A 3 -8.61 -3.75 0.06
C VAL A 3 -8.21 -2.55 -0.80
N SER A 4 -7.68 -1.53 -0.18
CA SER A 4 -7.10 -0.38 -0.85
C SER A 4 -5.69 -0.14 -0.35
N SER A 5 -4.82 0.29 -1.25
CA SER A 5 -3.46 0.73 -0.95
C SER A 5 -3.31 2.17 -1.42
N ILE A 6 -2.87 3.04 -0.54
CA ILE A 6 -2.78 4.48 -0.79
C ILE A 6 -1.33 4.91 -0.65
N LEU A 7 -0.73 5.34 -1.75
CA LEU A 7 0.59 5.96 -1.74
C LEU A 7 0.47 7.40 -1.27
N LEU A 8 1.35 7.84 -0.40
CA LEU A 8 1.26 9.10 0.31
C LEU A 8 2.54 9.91 0.19
N TRP A 9 2.38 11.22 -0.07
CA TRP A 9 3.43 12.22 -0.06
C TRP A 9 3.06 13.29 0.95
N VAL A 10 3.84 13.42 2.02
CA VAL A 10 3.60 14.49 3.01
C VAL A 10 3.90 15.86 2.42
N ARG A 11 3.35 16.89 3.04
CA ARG A 11 3.58 18.29 2.66
C ARG A 11 5.05 18.65 2.81
N THR A 12 5.54 19.51 1.92
CA THR A 12 6.93 19.99 1.88
C THR A 12 7.11 21.41 2.41
N ASP A 13 6.01 22.10 2.73
CA ASP A 13 6.01 23.43 3.34
C ASP A 13 6.16 23.40 4.87
N GLN A 14 6.42 22.21 5.41
CA GLN A 14 6.69 21.94 6.82
C GLN A 14 7.72 20.81 6.94
N PRO A 15 8.39 20.64 8.10
CA PRO A 15 9.28 19.51 8.33
C PRO A 15 8.56 18.18 8.10
N ARG A 16 9.19 17.26 7.36
CA ARG A 16 8.64 15.95 7.04
C ARG A 16 8.12 15.20 8.27
N GLN A 17 8.90 15.21 9.35
CA GLN A 17 8.54 14.52 10.60
C GLN A 17 7.20 15.00 11.15
N ARG A 18 6.91 16.30 11.07
CA ARG A 18 5.62 16.83 11.51
C ARG A 18 4.44 16.24 10.73
N GLY A 19 4.58 16.09 9.41
CA GLY A 19 3.57 15.43 8.58
C GLY A 19 3.41 13.95 8.94
N MET A 20 4.53 13.25 9.16
CA MET A 20 4.51 11.84 9.57
C MET A 20 3.86 11.63 10.94
N ASP A 21 4.14 12.49 11.92
CA ASP A 21 3.55 12.42 13.26
C ASP A 21 2.05 12.72 13.23
N TYR A 22 1.64 13.72 12.43
CA TYR A 22 0.22 14.02 12.24
C TYR A 22 -0.52 12.86 11.56
N TRP A 23 0.06 12.25 10.54
CA TRP A 23 -0.50 11.05 9.92
C TRP A 23 -0.63 9.90 10.92
N LYS A 24 0.43 9.66 11.71
CA LYS A 24 0.48 8.57 12.68
C LYS A 24 -0.63 8.65 13.74
N TRP A 25 -0.94 9.83 14.24
CA TRP A 25 -1.83 9.98 15.38
C TRP A 25 -3.14 10.71 15.07
N PRO A 26 -3.17 12.01 14.73
CA PRO A 26 -4.44 12.70 14.50
C PRO A 26 -5.24 12.13 13.33
N HIS A 27 -4.59 11.99 12.16
CA HIS A 27 -5.25 11.50 10.95
C HIS A 27 -5.69 10.04 11.06
N SER A 28 -4.90 9.17 11.70
CA SER A 28 -5.24 7.76 11.87
C SER A 28 -6.52 7.56 12.68
N LYS A 29 -6.77 8.39 13.68
CA LYS A 29 -8.02 8.34 14.47
C LYS A 29 -9.24 8.62 13.61
N ILE A 30 -9.13 9.54 12.65
CA ILE A 30 -10.21 9.87 11.72
C ILE A 30 -10.51 8.66 10.83
N ILE A 31 -9.48 8.04 10.27
CA ILE A 31 -9.63 6.86 9.41
C ILE A 31 -10.19 5.68 10.20
N SER A 32 -9.64 5.39 11.37
CA SER A 32 -10.03 4.24 12.21
C SER A 32 -11.47 4.31 12.71
N ALA A 33 -12.07 5.49 12.72
CA ALA A 33 -13.48 5.67 13.06
C ALA A 33 -14.46 5.38 11.89
N THR A 34 -13.94 4.94 10.73
CA THR A 34 -14.78 4.66 9.56
C THR A 34 -15.59 3.37 9.75
N PRO A 35 -16.94 3.41 9.65
CA PRO A 35 -17.76 2.23 9.75
C PRO A 35 -17.41 1.16 8.70
N GLY A 36 -17.34 -0.09 9.12
CA GLY A 36 -17.02 -1.22 8.25
C GLY A 36 -15.55 -1.33 7.86
N LEU A 37 -14.69 -0.57 8.52
CA LEU A 37 -13.25 -0.71 8.44
C LEU A 37 -12.82 -1.89 9.32
N ASP A 38 -12.17 -2.89 8.73
CA ASP A 38 -11.62 -4.04 9.44
C ASP A 38 -10.18 -3.80 9.88
N GLU A 39 -9.39 -3.22 8.99
CA GLU A 39 -7.97 -2.96 9.25
C GLU A 39 -7.52 -1.65 8.61
N TYR A 40 -6.74 -0.89 9.36
CA TYR A 40 -5.99 0.25 8.88
C TYR A 40 -4.53 0.10 9.30
N ARG A 41 -3.64 0.06 8.32
CA ARG A 41 -2.21 -0.08 8.54
C ARG A 41 -1.45 1.05 7.89
N GLN A 42 -0.53 1.63 8.64
CA GLN A 42 0.39 2.64 8.13
C GLN A 42 1.78 2.04 7.98
N ILE A 43 2.36 2.19 6.80
CA ILE A 43 3.73 1.79 6.50
C ILE A 43 4.51 3.08 6.29
N HIS A 44 5.29 3.46 7.28
CA HIS A 44 6.12 4.65 7.27
C HIS A 44 7.47 4.31 6.62
N LEU A 45 7.80 4.98 5.53
CA LEU A 45 9.06 4.78 4.85
C LEU A 45 10.13 5.70 5.43
N ALA A 46 11.36 5.22 5.48
CA ALA A 46 12.50 6.04 5.87
C ALA A 46 12.72 7.17 4.87
N GLU A 47 13.20 8.30 5.36
CA GLU A 47 13.52 9.46 4.51
C GLU A 47 14.63 9.14 3.50
N SER A 48 15.62 8.37 3.94
CA SER A 48 16.66 7.84 3.08
C SER A 48 16.74 6.33 3.22
N ASN A 49 16.88 5.67 2.08
CA ASN A 49 17.02 4.23 2.04
C ASN A 49 17.78 3.86 0.77
N SER A 50 18.71 2.92 0.86
CA SER A 50 19.56 2.48 -0.25
C SER A 50 18.84 1.58 -1.25
N GLY A 51 17.56 1.26 -1.02
CA GLY A 51 16.82 0.25 -1.78
C GLY A 51 17.10 -1.18 -1.28
N LEU A 52 16.29 -2.13 -1.75
CA LEU A 52 16.39 -3.54 -1.38
C LEU A 52 17.32 -4.32 -2.32
N TRP A 53 17.50 -3.85 -3.53
CA TRP A 53 18.29 -4.52 -4.55
C TRP A 53 19.51 -3.72 -4.93
N PRO A 54 20.62 -4.39 -5.28
CA PRO A 54 21.78 -3.73 -5.85
C PRO A 54 21.41 -3.10 -7.20
N ALA A 55 22.20 -2.13 -7.64
CA ALA A 55 22.04 -1.52 -8.95
C ALA A 55 22.14 -2.56 -10.06
N ILE A 56 21.14 -2.63 -10.92
CA ILE A 56 21.06 -3.56 -12.04
C ILE A 56 20.96 -2.74 -13.33
N ARG A 57 21.72 -3.13 -14.36
CA ARG A 57 21.68 -2.45 -15.67
C ARG A 57 20.25 -2.44 -16.23
N GLY A 58 19.77 -1.27 -16.60
CA GLY A 58 18.41 -1.07 -17.14
C GLY A 58 17.31 -0.93 -16.09
N VAL A 59 17.65 -0.99 -14.81
CA VAL A 59 16.74 -0.71 -13.71
C VAL A 59 17.10 0.62 -13.08
N GLU A 60 16.14 1.55 -13.03
CA GLU A 60 16.33 2.82 -12.35
C GLU A 60 16.21 2.59 -10.84
N THR A 61 17.29 2.82 -10.11
CA THR A 61 17.34 2.68 -8.65
C THR A 61 17.26 4.02 -7.92
N THR A 62 17.44 5.12 -8.66
CA THR A 62 17.31 6.48 -8.12
C THR A 62 15.88 6.98 -8.33
N ILE A 63 15.15 7.21 -7.24
CA ILE A 63 13.79 7.72 -7.31
C ILE A 63 13.84 9.25 -7.30
N PRO A 64 13.30 9.95 -8.31
CA PRO A 64 13.16 11.40 -8.30
C PRO A 64 12.38 11.88 -7.07
N VAL A 65 12.78 13.01 -6.49
CA VAL A 65 12.22 13.54 -5.24
C VAL A 65 10.69 13.73 -5.31
N ASP A 66 10.19 14.12 -6.46
CA ASP A 66 8.74 14.31 -6.69
C ASP A 66 7.96 13.00 -6.73
N ARG A 67 8.62 11.88 -7.02
CA ARG A 67 8.04 10.53 -7.03
C ARG A 67 8.29 9.73 -5.76
N LYS A 68 9.20 10.19 -4.90
CA LYS A 68 9.53 9.52 -3.66
C LYS A 68 8.36 9.61 -2.68
N ILE A 69 7.73 8.48 -2.40
CA ILE A 69 6.64 8.38 -1.42
C ILE A 69 7.19 8.42 0.00
N ASP A 70 6.40 8.95 0.93
CA ASP A 70 6.72 8.99 2.36
C ASP A 70 6.13 7.82 3.12
N GLY A 71 5.08 7.23 2.57
CA GLY A 71 4.46 6.06 3.18
C GLY A 71 3.35 5.45 2.34
N VAL A 72 2.81 4.36 2.85
CA VAL A 72 1.67 3.66 2.28
C VAL A 72 0.65 3.40 3.38
N ALA A 73 -0.62 3.72 3.13
CA ALA A 73 -1.74 3.29 3.94
C ALA A 73 -2.40 2.08 3.28
N GLU A 74 -2.58 1.01 4.03
CA GLU A 74 -3.39 -0.12 3.65
C GLU A 74 -4.70 -0.07 4.42
N VAL A 75 -5.82 -0.16 3.71
CA VAL A 75 -7.17 -0.06 4.25
C VAL A 75 -7.96 -1.28 3.80
N THR A 76 -8.48 -2.02 4.76
CA THR A 76 -9.31 -3.20 4.50
C THR A 76 -10.71 -2.96 5.05
N PHE A 77 -11.70 -3.16 4.21
CA PHE A 77 -13.12 -3.10 4.59
C PHE A 77 -13.75 -4.49 4.55
N SER A 78 -14.72 -4.73 5.41
CA SER A 78 -15.48 -5.98 5.49
C SER A 78 -16.22 -6.32 4.19
N SER A 79 -16.66 -5.30 3.45
CA SER A 79 -17.31 -5.48 2.15
C SER A 79 -16.99 -4.34 1.18
N VAL A 80 -17.26 -4.57 -0.11
CA VAL A 80 -17.16 -3.55 -1.17
C VAL A 80 -18.16 -2.40 -0.99
N LEU A 81 -19.21 -2.61 -0.20
CA LEU A 81 -20.22 -1.60 0.11
C LEU A 81 -19.92 -0.80 1.38
N SER A 82 -18.99 -1.28 2.21
CA SER A 82 -18.64 -0.60 3.46
C SER A 82 -18.26 0.88 3.30
N PRO A 83 -17.51 1.29 2.26
CA PRO A 83 -17.22 2.71 2.05
C PRO A 83 -18.46 3.58 1.84
N LEU A 84 -19.58 3.01 1.37
CA LEU A 84 -20.83 3.75 1.19
C LEU A 84 -21.50 4.09 2.54
N PHE A 85 -21.39 3.21 3.52
CA PHE A 85 -21.93 3.45 4.87
C PHE A 85 -21.07 4.43 5.67
N GLY A 86 -19.80 4.52 5.36
CA GLY A 86 -18.82 5.41 6.01
C GLY A 86 -18.69 6.80 5.38
N GLN A 87 -19.59 7.25 4.49
CA GLN A 87 -19.42 8.48 3.71
C GLN A 87 -19.12 9.73 4.54
N LYS A 88 -19.76 9.91 5.68
CA LYS A 88 -19.51 11.05 6.58
C LYS A 88 -18.07 11.03 7.08
N GLN A 89 -17.61 9.89 7.54
CA GLN A 89 -16.25 9.72 8.07
C GLN A 89 -15.20 9.81 6.94
N THR A 90 -15.49 9.22 5.79
CA THR A 90 -14.64 9.32 4.60
C THR A 90 -14.47 10.77 4.16
N ARG A 91 -15.55 11.58 4.17
CA ARG A 91 -15.46 13.02 3.86
C ARG A 91 -14.61 13.79 4.88
N LEU A 92 -14.68 13.42 6.16
CA LEU A 92 -13.81 14.02 7.19
C LEU A 92 -12.34 13.67 6.92
N ALA A 93 -12.05 12.41 6.58
CA ALA A 93 -10.72 11.97 6.23
C ALA A 93 -10.15 12.74 5.03
N TYR A 94 -10.90 12.87 3.94
CA TYR A 94 -10.48 13.66 2.78
C TYR A 94 -10.26 15.14 3.08
N LYS A 95 -11.11 15.74 3.92
CA LYS A 95 -10.91 17.13 4.35
C LYS A 95 -9.65 17.30 5.18
N ASP A 96 -9.29 16.29 5.96
CA ASP A 96 -8.11 16.32 6.80
C ASP A 96 -6.82 16.02 6.02
N GLU A 97 -6.90 15.29 4.90
CA GLU A 97 -5.74 14.96 4.06
C GLU A 97 -4.92 16.19 3.66
N ILE A 98 -5.55 17.32 3.38
CA ILE A 98 -4.88 18.56 3.00
C ILE A 98 -3.94 19.10 4.08
N ASN A 99 -4.17 18.73 5.35
CA ASN A 99 -3.30 19.13 6.46
C ASN A 99 -2.02 18.31 6.51
N VAL A 100 -2.03 17.12 5.89
CA VAL A 100 -0.95 16.13 5.99
C VAL A 100 -0.21 15.97 4.67
N PHE A 101 -0.98 15.79 3.59
CA PHE A 101 -0.45 15.34 2.31
C PHE A 101 -0.52 16.41 1.24
N ARG A 102 0.51 16.48 0.41
CA ARG A 102 0.50 17.22 -0.85
C ARG A 102 -0.04 16.40 -2.02
N ARG A 103 -0.02 15.07 -1.86
CA ARG A 103 -0.49 14.12 -2.88
C ARG A 103 -0.85 12.79 -2.23
N THR A 104 -1.92 12.20 -2.70
CA THR A 104 -2.31 10.82 -2.42
C THR A 104 -2.63 10.11 -3.73
N LEU A 105 -2.34 8.81 -3.81
CA LEU A 105 -2.68 7.97 -4.96
C LEU A 105 -3.28 6.66 -4.48
N LEU A 106 -4.57 6.52 -4.69
CA LEU A 106 -5.35 5.35 -4.26
C LEU A 106 -5.32 4.25 -5.33
N TYR A 107 -4.92 3.06 -4.92
CA TYR A 107 -5.16 1.82 -5.63
C TYR A 107 -6.23 1.03 -4.91
N ALA A 108 -7.45 1.06 -5.42
CA ALA A 108 -8.55 0.27 -4.91
C ALA A 108 -8.62 -1.07 -5.65
N GLY A 109 -8.72 -2.14 -4.90
CA GLY A 109 -8.76 -3.49 -5.44
C GLY A 109 -10.10 -4.18 -5.16
N PRO A 110 -10.89 -4.56 -6.19
CA PRO A 110 -11.97 -5.50 -6.01
C PRO A 110 -11.38 -6.85 -5.51
N PRO A 111 -12.22 -7.75 -4.98
CA PRO A 111 -11.76 -9.08 -4.58
C PRO A 111 -10.91 -9.73 -5.67
N TYR A 112 -9.80 -10.35 -5.27
CA TYR A 112 -8.80 -10.99 -6.14
C TYR A 112 -7.87 -10.05 -6.95
N SER A 113 -7.91 -8.76 -6.76
CA SER A 113 -6.98 -7.83 -7.43
C SER A 113 -5.68 -7.58 -6.64
N ALA A 114 -5.69 -7.85 -5.35
CA ALA A 114 -4.50 -7.84 -4.50
C ALA A 114 -4.27 -9.23 -3.90
N ARG A 115 -3.03 -9.58 -3.65
CA ARG A 115 -2.65 -10.83 -2.99
C ARG A 115 -1.55 -10.58 -1.97
N TRP A 116 -1.62 -11.33 -0.89
CA TRP A 116 -0.62 -11.38 0.15
C TRP A 116 0.17 -12.68 0.03
N TYR A 117 1.46 -12.58 0.20
CA TYR A 117 2.35 -13.74 0.24
C TYR A 117 3.16 -13.66 1.52
N THR A 118 3.20 -14.76 2.25
CA THR A 118 4.06 -14.92 3.41
C THR A 118 5.20 -15.84 3.00
N VAL A 119 6.41 -15.36 3.05
CA VAL A 119 7.60 -16.08 2.57
C VAL A 119 8.12 -17.05 3.64
N ASP A 120 7.99 -16.70 4.92
CA ASP A 120 8.42 -17.52 6.04
C ASP A 120 7.23 -17.84 6.95
N GLY A 121 6.91 -19.08 7.11
CA GLY A 121 5.77 -19.78 7.67
C GLY A 121 4.96 -19.19 8.83
N ASP A 122 5.42 -18.19 9.55
CA ASP A 122 4.68 -17.60 10.67
C ASP A 122 4.49 -16.08 10.47
N GLY A 123 3.71 -15.73 9.48
CA GLY A 123 3.49 -14.34 9.00
C GLY A 123 2.99 -13.31 10.02
N ALA A 124 2.94 -13.65 11.30
CA ALA A 124 2.51 -12.77 12.38
C ALA A 124 3.66 -12.07 13.11
N LYS A 125 4.91 -12.53 12.98
CA LYS A 125 6.02 -12.04 13.78
C LYS A 125 7.16 -11.44 12.93
N ALA A 126 7.38 -10.16 13.12
CA ALA A 126 8.63 -9.43 12.93
C ALA A 126 9.45 -9.76 11.67
N GLY A 127 8.84 -9.75 10.50
CA GLY A 127 9.55 -9.81 9.23
C GLY A 127 9.58 -8.45 8.52
N SER A 128 10.44 -8.31 7.54
CA SER A 128 10.39 -7.20 6.61
C SER A 128 9.22 -7.38 5.64
N ARG A 129 8.53 -6.29 5.31
CA ARG A 129 7.43 -6.28 4.34
C ARG A 129 7.86 -5.55 3.09
N ALA A 130 7.69 -6.17 1.95
CA ALA A 130 7.83 -5.54 0.65
C ALA A 130 6.45 -5.29 0.03
N LEU A 131 6.24 -4.09 -0.50
CA LEU A 131 5.09 -3.74 -1.31
C LEU A 131 5.56 -3.60 -2.74
N ILE A 132 5.03 -4.43 -3.62
CA ILE A 132 5.45 -4.46 -5.02
C ILE A 132 4.26 -4.07 -5.89
N TYR A 133 4.37 -2.93 -6.57
CA TYR A 133 3.38 -2.45 -7.51
C TYR A 133 3.82 -2.82 -8.92
N ILE A 134 3.08 -3.73 -9.55
CA ILE A 134 3.42 -4.24 -10.88
C ILE A 134 2.35 -3.81 -11.87
N ARG A 135 2.79 -3.21 -12.97
CA ARG A 135 1.93 -2.87 -14.11
C ARG A 135 2.17 -3.88 -15.23
N LYS A 136 1.08 -4.46 -15.75
CA LYS A 136 1.18 -5.28 -16.96
C LYS A 136 1.61 -4.43 -18.16
N LYS A 137 2.45 -4.99 -19.02
CA LYS A 137 2.82 -4.38 -20.30
C LYS A 137 1.58 -4.27 -21.19
N GLU A 138 1.52 -3.21 -22.00
CA GLU A 138 0.51 -3.06 -23.04
C GLU A 138 0.52 -4.28 -23.98
N GLY A 139 -0.65 -4.71 -24.42
CA GLY A 139 -0.82 -5.92 -25.25
C GLY A 139 -0.84 -7.24 -24.46
N VAL A 140 -0.41 -7.27 -23.21
CA VAL A 140 -0.45 -8.49 -22.38
C VAL A 140 -1.85 -8.68 -21.80
N GLY A 141 -2.45 -9.87 -22.03
CA GLY A 141 -3.75 -10.23 -21.47
C GLY A 141 -3.71 -10.34 -19.93
N THR A 142 -4.80 -9.93 -19.27
CA THR A 142 -4.87 -9.96 -17.78
C THR A 142 -4.68 -11.38 -17.22
N ARG A 143 -5.21 -12.40 -17.89
CA ARG A 143 -5.03 -13.81 -17.45
C ARG A 143 -3.57 -14.25 -17.51
N THR A 144 -2.89 -13.94 -18.61
CA THR A 144 -1.46 -14.24 -18.80
C THR A 144 -0.61 -13.53 -17.76
N PHE A 145 -0.89 -12.23 -17.51
CA PHE A 145 -0.20 -11.46 -16.50
C PHE A 145 -0.39 -12.04 -15.09
N ARG A 146 -1.64 -12.40 -14.73
CA ARG A 146 -1.91 -13.01 -13.42
C ARG A 146 -1.22 -14.36 -13.24
N LYS A 147 -1.18 -15.16 -14.30
CA LYS A 147 -0.48 -16.45 -14.29
C LYS A 147 1.03 -16.25 -14.08
N PHE A 148 1.64 -15.32 -14.82
CA PHE A 148 3.05 -14.97 -14.62
C PHE A 148 3.34 -14.56 -13.17
N ILE A 149 2.53 -13.67 -12.59
CA ILE A 149 2.73 -13.22 -11.19
C ILE A 149 2.64 -14.40 -10.22
N SER A 150 1.65 -15.28 -10.35
CA SER A 150 1.46 -16.39 -9.40
C SER A 150 2.48 -17.52 -9.57
N ASP A 151 2.80 -17.88 -10.79
CA ASP A 151 3.52 -19.12 -11.08
C ASP A 151 5.02 -18.90 -11.21
N GLU A 152 5.42 -17.75 -11.77
CA GLU A 152 6.83 -17.47 -12.07
C GLU A 152 7.44 -16.44 -11.12
N PHE A 153 6.81 -15.28 -10.96
CA PHE A 153 7.38 -14.21 -10.13
C PHE A 153 7.39 -14.58 -8.65
N VAL A 154 6.26 -15.02 -8.11
CA VAL A 154 6.16 -15.42 -6.69
C VAL A 154 6.79 -16.78 -6.45
N GLY A 155 6.67 -17.71 -7.40
CA GLY A 155 7.27 -19.03 -7.32
C GLY A 155 8.80 -19.01 -7.34
N ALA A 156 9.41 -18.04 -8.05
CA ALA A 156 10.87 -17.89 -8.10
C ALA A 156 11.45 -17.27 -6.82
N GLU A 157 10.70 -16.34 -6.18
CA GLU A 157 11.14 -15.64 -4.96
C GLU A 157 10.87 -16.45 -3.68
N GLY A 158 10.04 -17.50 -3.75
CA GLY A 158 9.61 -18.20 -2.56
C GLY A 158 9.28 -19.68 -2.76
N ALA A 159 10.26 -20.55 -2.73
CA ALA A 159 10.02 -21.99 -2.57
C ALA A 159 9.27 -22.37 -1.28
N GLY A 160 8.82 -21.37 -0.50
CA GLY A 160 8.05 -21.52 0.73
C GLY A 160 6.87 -20.54 0.86
N ALA A 161 6.49 -19.82 -0.19
CA ALA A 161 5.42 -18.84 -0.11
C ALA A 161 4.05 -19.48 0.13
N VAL A 162 3.45 -19.23 1.29
CA VAL A 162 2.06 -19.59 1.57
C VAL A 162 1.16 -18.52 0.96
N ILE A 163 0.39 -18.89 -0.06
CA ILE A 163 -0.60 -18.03 -0.67
C ILE A 163 -1.81 -17.90 0.27
N GLN A 164 -1.92 -16.82 1.00
CA GLN A 164 -3.16 -16.46 1.66
C GLN A 164 -4.08 -15.82 0.62
N ARG A 165 -5.08 -16.55 0.18
CA ARG A 165 -6.17 -15.99 -0.60
C ARG A 165 -7.04 -15.19 0.36
N GLY A 166 -7.06 -13.88 0.23
CA GLY A 166 -8.10 -13.08 0.88
C GLY A 166 -9.46 -13.58 0.39
N ALA A 167 -10.29 -13.98 1.35
CA ALA A 167 -11.65 -14.45 1.09
C ALA A 167 -12.53 -13.33 0.53
#